data_fb209bd480b49e668f32ebbde830da5c
#
_entry.id   fb209bd480b49e668f32ebbde830da5c
#
_cell.length_a   1.000
_cell.length_b   1.000
_cell.length_c   1.000
_cell.angle_alpha   90.00
_cell.angle_beta   90.00
_cell.angle_gamma   90.00
#
_symmetry.space_group_name_H-M   'P 1'
#
loop_
_entity.id
_entity.type
_entity.pdbx_description
1 polymer ?
#
loop_
_entity_poly.entity_id
_entity_poly.type
_entity_poly.pdbx_seq_one_letter_code
_entity_poly.pdbx_strand_id
1 'polypeptide(L)'
;MKHFNAFINITLRKGILDVQGKTIENALHSIDFPMLTDVRLGKYVTLQVEAEDSEHANYLVEDACKKLIANPIIEDFEINILEV
;
A
#
# COMPACT_ATOMS: atom_id res chain seq x y z
N MET A 1 17.05 -11.86 -18.28
CA MET A 1 15.83 -11.33 -17.65
C MET A 1 15.95 -9.84 -17.41
N LYS A 2 14.83 -9.16 -17.43
CA LYS A 2 14.79 -7.73 -17.18
C LYS A 2 14.58 -7.47 -15.69
N HIS A 3 14.97 -6.30 -15.26
CA HIS A 3 14.79 -5.87 -13.86
C HIS A 3 13.75 -4.76 -13.80
N PHE A 4 12.89 -4.84 -12.79
CA PHE A 4 11.82 -3.88 -12.58
C PHE A 4 11.81 -3.41 -11.14
N ASN A 5 11.38 -2.19 -10.93
CA ASN A 5 11.07 -1.68 -9.59
C ASN A 5 9.57 -1.75 -9.39
N ALA A 6 9.16 -2.29 -8.26
CA ALA A 6 7.75 -2.35 -7.89
C ALA A 6 7.49 -1.43 -6.72
N PHE A 7 6.42 -0.67 -6.82
CA PHE A 7 5.97 0.27 -5.79
C PHE A 7 4.56 -0.14 -5.39
N ILE A 8 4.38 -0.49 -4.13
CA ILE A 8 3.13 -1.07 -3.65
C ILE A 8 2.54 -0.19 -2.55
N ASN A 9 1.34 0.31 -2.78
CA ASN A 9 0.57 1.04 -1.77
C ASN A 9 -0.44 0.08 -1.17
N ILE A 10 -0.41 -0.05 0.16
CA ILE A 10 -1.28 -0.96 0.88
C ILE A 10 -2.11 -0.14 1.87
N THR A 11 -3.43 -0.26 1.76
CA THR A 11 -4.35 0.49 2.62
C THR A 11 -5.40 -0.44 3.22
N LEU A 12 -5.91 -0.07 4.40
CA LEU A 12 -7.03 -0.79 4.98
C LEU A 12 -8.29 -0.57 4.13
N ARG A 13 -9.11 -1.60 4.01
CA ARG A 13 -10.40 -1.50 3.32
C ARG A 13 -11.29 -0.49 4.04
N LYS A 14 -12.19 0.15 3.28
CA LYS A 14 -13.03 1.23 3.81
C LYS A 14 -13.85 0.85 5.04
N GLY A 15 -14.33 -0.36 5.11
CA GLY A 15 -15.14 -0.82 6.24
C GLY A 15 -14.35 -1.18 7.50
N ILE A 16 -13.02 -1.13 7.44
CA ILE A 16 -12.15 -1.52 8.56
C ILE A 16 -11.74 -0.26 9.32
N LEU A 17 -11.90 -0.30 10.65
CA LEU A 17 -11.49 0.80 11.51
C LEU A 17 -9.98 0.95 11.52
N ASP A 18 -9.51 2.16 11.20
CA ASP A 18 -8.09 2.49 11.25
C ASP A 18 -7.82 3.23 12.55
N VAL A 19 -7.40 2.48 13.58
CA VAL A 19 -7.14 3.03 14.91
C VAL A 19 -5.99 4.05 14.87
N GLN A 20 -4.94 3.75 14.09
CA GLN A 20 -3.79 4.66 13.98
C GLN A 20 -4.16 5.96 13.26
N GLY A 21 -4.92 5.86 12.17
CA GLY A 21 -5.40 7.04 11.45
C GLY A 21 -6.30 7.90 12.32
N LYS A 22 -7.16 7.27 13.11
CA LYS A 22 -8.04 7.98 14.04
C LYS A 22 -7.25 8.72 15.12
N THR A 23 -6.22 8.09 15.65
CA THR A 23 -5.34 8.70 16.63
C THR A 23 -4.63 9.92 16.06
N ILE A 24 -4.14 9.83 14.84
CA ILE A 24 -3.50 10.95 14.14
C ILE A 24 -4.51 12.09 13.94
N GLU A 25 -5.70 11.76 13.51
CA GLU A 25 -6.76 12.75 13.30
C GLU A 25 -7.07 13.51 14.57
N ASN A 26 -7.25 12.80 15.70
CA ASN A 26 -7.53 13.42 16.98
C ASN A 26 -6.38 14.33 17.42
N ALA A 27 -5.13 13.90 17.21
CA ALA A 27 -3.96 14.72 17.52
C ALA A 27 -3.92 15.99 16.66
N LEU A 28 -4.23 15.88 15.38
CA LEU A 28 -4.28 17.03 14.48
C LEU A 28 -5.34 18.05 14.95
N HIS A 29 -6.50 17.57 15.36
CA HIS A 29 -7.56 18.45 15.84
C HIS A 29 -7.13 19.20 17.10
N SER A 30 -6.30 18.61 17.94
CA SER A 30 -5.84 19.25 19.17
C SER A 30 -4.73 20.28 18.95
N ILE A 31 -4.14 20.33 17.76
CA ILE A 31 -3.08 21.29 17.40
C ILE A 31 -3.49 22.25 16.29
N ASP A 32 -4.79 22.58 16.25
CA ASP A 32 -5.38 23.59 15.37
C ASP A 32 -5.57 23.16 13.91
N PHE A 33 -5.74 21.86 13.67
CA PHE A 33 -6.07 21.35 12.33
C PHE A 33 -7.43 20.62 12.32
N PRO A 34 -8.52 21.24 12.80
CA PRO A 34 -9.81 20.56 12.80
C PRO A 34 -10.39 20.33 11.40
N MET A 35 -9.86 21.02 10.39
CA MET A 35 -10.30 20.88 9.00
C MET A 35 -9.76 19.61 8.34
N LEU A 36 -8.81 18.91 8.97
CA LEU A 36 -8.26 17.67 8.44
C LEU A 36 -9.04 16.50 9.02
N THR A 37 -9.73 15.76 8.15
CA THR A 37 -10.62 14.67 8.57
C THR A 37 -10.37 13.42 7.74
N ASP A 38 -10.92 12.31 8.21
CA ASP A 38 -10.84 11.02 7.52
C ASP A 38 -9.40 10.59 7.28
N VAL A 39 -8.57 10.72 8.30
CA VAL A 39 -7.16 10.33 8.20
C VAL A 39 -7.04 8.81 8.15
N ARG A 40 -6.36 8.30 7.14
CA ARG A 40 -6.16 6.87 6.94
C ARG A 40 -4.66 6.61 6.83
N LEU A 41 -4.18 5.60 7.54
CA LEU A 41 -2.78 5.21 7.51
C LEU A 41 -2.61 4.00 6.60
N GLY A 42 -1.57 4.01 5.78
CA GLY A 42 -1.27 2.89 4.91
C GLY A 42 0.21 2.55 4.95
N LYS A 43 0.58 1.52 4.20
CA LYS A 43 1.97 1.08 4.06
C LYS A 43 2.42 1.32 2.64
N TYR A 44 3.71 1.60 2.48
CA TYR A 44 4.32 1.74 1.17
C TYR A 44 5.53 0.81 1.11
N VAL A 45 5.52 -0.11 0.16
CA VAL A 45 6.58 -1.12 0.01
C VAL A 45 7.22 -0.95 -1.35
N THR A 46 8.56 -0.97 -1.39
CA THR A 46 9.29 -0.97 -2.64
C THR A 46 10.13 -2.23 -2.72
N LEU A 47 10.24 -2.80 -3.91
CA LEU A 47 11.08 -3.97 -4.14
C LEU A 47 11.53 -4.02 -5.58
N GLN A 48 12.52 -4.84 -5.85
CA GLN A 48 12.97 -5.11 -7.21
C GLN A 48 12.56 -6.52 -7.58
N VAL A 49 12.19 -6.70 -8.85
CA VAL A 49 11.77 -8.00 -9.35
C VAL A 49 12.44 -8.29 -10.68
N GLU A 50 12.92 -9.52 -10.84
CA GLU A 50 13.43 -10.03 -12.12
C GLU A 50 12.31 -10.75 -12.83
N ALA A 51 12.06 -10.38 -14.08
CA ALA A 51 10.99 -10.99 -14.84
C ALA A 51 11.25 -10.84 -16.34
N GLU A 52 10.50 -11.54 -17.15
CA GLU A 52 10.65 -11.47 -18.60
C GLU A 52 10.11 -10.18 -19.19
N ASP A 53 9.01 -9.68 -18.64
CA ASP A 53 8.39 -8.43 -19.07
C ASP A 53 7.60 -7.82 -17.90
N SER A 54 7.00 -6.67 -18.14
CA SER A 54 6.28 -5.95 -17.09
C SER A 54 5.02 -6.70 -16.63
N GLU A 55 4.37 -7.43 -17.53
CA GLU A 55 3.20 -8.24 -17.18
C GLU A 55 3.58 -9.36 -16.22
N HIS A 56 4.69 -10.06 -16.53
CA HIS A 56 5.22 -11.12 -15.67
C HIS A 56 5.64 -10.55 -14.31
N ALA A 57 6.31 -9.39 -14.31
CA ALA A 57 6.69 -8.71 -13.08
C ALA A 57 5.48 -8.38 -12.22
N ASN A 58 4.44 -7.84 -12.82
CA ASN A 58 3.21 -7.49 -12.11
C ASN A 58 2.54 -8.74 -11.52
N TYR A 59 2.51 -9.82 -12.27
CA TYR A 59 1.95 -11.09 -11.79
C TYR A 59 2.68 -11.60 -10.56
N LEU A 60 4.02 -11.60 -10.60
CA LEU A 60 4.83 -12.08 -9.49
C LEU A 60 4.62 -11.22 -8.23
N VAL A 61 4.58 -9.91 -8.39
CA VAL A 61 4.39 -8.99 -7.27
C VAL A 61 2.97 -9.12 -6.71
N GLU A 62 1.98 -9.24 -7.57
CA GLU A 62 0.59 -9.44 -7.13
C GLU A 62 0.44 -10.72 -6.33
N ASP A 63 1.03 -11.82 -6.81
CA ASP A 63 0.99 -13.08 -6.09
C ASP A 63 1.69 -12.99 -4.73
N ALA A 64 2.82 -12.30 -4.68
CA ALA A 64 3.53 -12.07 -3.42
C ALA A 64 2.71 -11.21 -2.45
N CYS A 65 2.00 -10.21 -2.95
CA CYS A 65 1.12 -9.38 -2.12
C CYS A 65 0.00 -10.21 -1.51
N LYS A 66 -0.62 -11.08 -2.29
CA LYS A 66 -1.70 -11.94 -1.80
C LYS A 66 -1.23 -12.95 -0.78
N LYS A 67 0.02 -13.42 -0.90
CA LYS A 67 0.54 -14.49 -0.03
C LYS A 67 1.22 -13.99 1.22
N LEU A 68 1.84 -12.80 1.17
CA LEU A 68 2.67 -12.36 2.28
C LEU A 68 2.64 -10.85 2.55
N ILE A 69 2.78 -10.01 1.51
CA ILE A 69 3.04 -8.59 1.69
C ILE A 69 1.82 -7.86 2.25
N ALA A 70 0.64 -8.18 1.76
CA ALA A 70 -0.61 -7.59 2.22
C ALA A 70 -1.49 -8.63 2.87
N ASN A 71 -2.39 -8.18 3.75
CA ASN A 71 -3.42 -9.07 4.31
C ASN A 71 -4.69 -8.89 3.48
N PRO A 72 -5.00 -9.82 2.56
CA PRO A 72 -6.11 -9.63 1.62
C PRO A 72 -7.49 -9.61 2.26
N ILE A 73 -7.59 -10.02 3.53
CA ILE A 73 -8.86 -10.00 4.25
C ILE A 73 -9.25 -8.58 4.64
N ILE A 74 -8.26 -7.75 5.04
CA ILE A 74 -8.51 -6.41 5.56
C ILE A 74 -7.85 -5.29 4.76
N GLU A 75 -6.97 -5.63 3.82
CA GLU A 75 -6.19 -4.63 3.07
C GLU A 75 -6.42 -4.72 1.58
N ASP A 76 -6.38 -3.57 0.92
CA ASP A 76 -6.30 -3.45 -0.52
C ASP A 76 -4.89 -3.01 -0.90
N PHE A 77 -4.47 -3.29 -2.13
CA PHE A 77 -3.15 -2.87 -2.57
C PHE A 77 -3.19 -2.42 -4.03
N GLU A 78 -2.29 -1.49 -4.36
CA GLU A 78 -2.06 -1.03 -5.72
C GLU A 78 -0.59 -1.21 -6.05
N ILE A 79 -0.29 -1.69 -7.25
CA ILE A 79 1.07 -1.99 -7.69
C ILE A 79 1.40 -1.12 -8.90
N ASN A 80 2.57 -0.48 -8.86
CA ASN A 80 3.16 0.21 -10.01
C ASN A 80 4.47 -0.45 -10.34
N ILE A 81 4.68 -0.80 -11.61
CA ILE A 81 5.89 -1.47 -12.08
C ILE A 81 6.60 -0.54 -13.06
N LEU A 82 7.88 -0.32 -12.82
CA LEU A 82 8.73 0.46 -13.71
C LEU A 82 9.97 -0.35 -14.06
N GLU A 83 10.29 -0.41 -15.35
CA GLU A 83 11.50 -1.09 -15.79
C GLU A 83 12.73 -0.25 -15.42
N VAL A 84 13.74 -0.93 -14.93
CA VAL A 84 15.02 -0.30 -14.56
C VAL A 84 15.89 -0.05 -15.78
#